data_419ed627319ff901495f425592c16e63
#
_entry.id   419ed627319ff901495f425592c16e63
#
_cell.length_a   1.000
_cell.length_b   1.000
_cell.length_c   1.000
_cell.angle_alpha   90.00
_cell.angle_beta   90.00
_cell.angle_gamma   90.00
#
_symmetry.space_group_name_H-M   'P 1'
#
loop_
_entity.id
_entity.type
_entity.pdbx_description
1 polymer ?
#
loop_
_entity_poly.entity_id
_entity_poly.type
_entity_poly.pdbx_seq_one_letter_code
_entity_poly.pdbx_strand_id
1 'polypeptide(L)' 'MSKVIEIARWKDTGELFGYGPRDQDWQLCGCWKFFHKNGKLWQLVYYNDKGERNMETTRYFDELGNEF' A
#
# COMPACT_ATOMS: atom_id res chain seq x y z
N MET A 1 -5.70 -11.45 -17.86
CA MET A 1 -5.80 -10.35 -17.40
C MET A 1 -4.72 -9.80 -16.71
N SER A 2 -4.35 -8.72 -17.00
CA SER A 2 -3.19 -8.11 -16.44
C SER A 2 -3.56 -7.17 -15.32
N LYS A 3 -2.66 -7.07 -14.37
CA LYS A 3 -2.76 -6.12 -13.29
C LYS A 3 -1.75 -5.02 -13.54
N VAL A 4 -2.12 -3.81 -13.15
CA VAL A 4 -1.25 -2.66 -13.31
C VAL A 4 -0.69 -2.30 -11.94
N ILE A 5 0.62 -2.11 -11.86
CA ILE A 5 1.25 -1.66 -10.63
C ILE A 5 1.18 -0.15 -10.59
N GLU A 6 0.54 0.38 -9.58
CA GLU A 6 0.45 1.82 -9.40
C GLU A 6 1.43 2.27 -8.33
N ILE A 7 2.10 3.38 -8.59
CA ILE A 7 3.03 3.98 -7.65
C ILE A 7 2.47 5.34 -7.25
N ALA A 8 2.25 5.54 -5.96
CA ALA A 8 1.75 6.80 -5.42
C ALA A 8 2.87 7.52 -4.70
N ARG A 9 2.90 8.85 -4.84
CA ARG A 9 3.95 9.64 -4.22
C ARG A 9 3.34 10.77 -3.40
N TRP A 10 4.09 11.20 -2.38
CA TRP A 10 3.69 12.36 -1.59
C TRP A 10 3.72 13.60 -2.47
N LYS A 11 2.67 14.40 -2.41
CA LYS A 11 2.57 15.56 -3.30
C LYS A 11 3.59 16.64 -2.98
N ASP A 12 3.93 16.77 -1.70
CA ASP A 12 4.81 17.86 -1.28
C ASP A 12 6.29 17.54 -1.48
N THR A 13 6.69 16.28 -1.41
CA THR A 13 8.09 15.91 -1.52
C THR A 13 8.42 15.10 -2.76
N GLY A 14 7.42 14.46 -3.37
CA GLY A 14 7.65 13.55 -4.49
C GLY A 14 8.19 12.21 -4.08
N GLU A 15 8.33 11.97 -2.78
CA GLU A 15 8.85 10.69 -2.31
C GLU A 15 7.76 9.64 -2.33
N LEU A 16 8.17 8.39 -2.29
CA LEU A 16 7.28 7.26 -2.40
C LEU A 16 6.30 7.23 -1.23
N PHE A 17 5.00 7.22 -1.54
CA PHE A 17 3.95 7.07 -0.55
C PHE A 17 3.50 5.62 -0.45
N GLY A 18 3.40 4.94 -1.59
CA GLY A 18 2.98 3.55 -1.60
C GLY A 18 2.92 3.00 -2.99
N TYR A 19 2.77 1.69 -3.09
CA TYR A 19 2.58 1.04 -4.40
C TYR A 19 1.89 -0.30 -4.21
N GLY A 20 1.28 -0.74 -5.30
CA GLY A 20 0.64 -2.04 -5.33
C GLY A 20 -0.14 -2.22 -6.60
N PRO A 21 -0.75 -3.39 -6.77
CA PRO A 21 -1.50 -3.68 -8.00
C PRO A 21 -2.92 -3.15 -7.96
N ARG A 22 -3.44 -2.82 -9.14
CA ARG A 22 -4.86 -2.57 -9.36
C ARG A 22 -5.35 -3.54 -10.41
N ASP A 23 -6.61 -3.93 -10.29
CA ASP A 23 -7.19 -4.84 -11.26
C ASP A 23 -7.73 -4.04 -12.45
N GLN A 24 -8.41 -4.74 -13.37
CA GLN A 24 -8.91 -4.10 -14.59
C GLN A 24 -10.02 -3.10 -14.33
N ASP A 25 -10.67 -3.17 -13.16
CA ASP A 25 -11.68 -2.20 -12.75
C ASP A 25 -11.09 -1.09 -11.91
N TRP A 26 -9.75 -1.00 -11.87
CA TRP A 26 -9.01 0.01 -11.09
C TRP A 26 -9.22 -0.09 -9.59
N GLN A 27 -9.64 -1.25 -9.11
CA GLN A 27 -9.74 -1.47 -7.67
C GLN A 27 -8.40 -1.92 -7.13
N LEU A 28 -8.12 -1.53 -5.89
CA LEU A 28 -6.92 -2.01 -5.20
C LEU A 28 -7.07 -3.51 -4.99
N CYS A 29 -6.03 -4.25 -5.29
CA CYS A 29 -6.05 -5.69 -5.09
C CYS A 29 -4.68 -6.17 -4.65
N GLY A 30 -4.63 -7.35 -4.06
CA GLY A 30 -3.37 -7.94 -3.64
C GLY A 30 -2.72 -7.17 -2.51
N CYS A 31 -1.41 -7.20 -2.46
CA CYS A 31 -0.65 -6.62 -1.37
C CYS A 31 -0.19 -5.22 -1.72
N TRP A 32 -0.60 -4.26 -0.90
CA TRP A 32 -0.20 -2.87 -1.04
C TRP A 32 0.72 -2.48 0.09
N LYS A 33 1.78 -1.73 -0.22
CA LYS A 33 2.72 -1.22 0.77
C LYS A 33 2.64 0.29 0.78
N PHE A 34 2.55 0.85 1.99
CA PHE A 34 2.53 2.29 2.18
C PHE A 34 3.70 2.68 3.07
N PHE A 35 4.24 3.85 2.85
CA PHE A 35 5.47 4.28 3.51
C PHE A 35 5.26 5.59 4.25
N HIS A 36 5.97 5.74 5.38
CA HIS A 36 6.07 7.02 6.06
C HIS A 36 6.92 7.98 5.20
N LYS A 37 6.85 9.25 5.50
CA LYS A 37 7.62 10.23 4.76
C LYS A 37 9.12 10.02 4.90
N ASN A 38 9.56 9.34 5.96
CA ASN A 38 10.99 9.06 6.13
C ASN A 38 11.46 7.85 5.32
N GLY A 39 10.57 7.24 4.54
CA GLY A 39 10.93 6.12 3.67
C GLY A 39 10.75 4.76 4.29
N LYS A 40 10.41 4.69 5.57
CA LYS A 40 10.22 3.38 6.21
C LYS A 40 8.80 2.89 6.01
N LEU A 41 8.65 1.58 5.98
CA LEU A 41 7.34 0.95 5.76
C LEU A 41 6.37 1.35 6.87
N TRP A 42 5.17 1.75 6.48
CA TRP A 42 4.13 2.19 7.40
C TRP A 42 3.02 1.14 7.51
N GLN A 43 2.51 0.67 6.36
CA GLN A 43 1.43 -0.31 6.36
C GLN A 43 1.67 -1.36 5.30
N LEU A 44 1.28 -2.57 5.63
CA LEU A 44 1.24 -3.67 4.67
C LEU A 44 -0.21 -4.12 4.65
N VAL A 45 -0.90 -3.90 3.52
CA VAL A 45 -2.34 -4.08 3.43
C VAL A 45 -2.66 -5.06 2.33
N TYR A 46 -3.56 -6.00 2.62
CA TYR A 46 -4.02 -6.95 1.63
C TYR A 46 -5.46 -6.62 1.24
N TYR A 47 -5.72 -6.58 -0.05
CA TYR A 47 -7.05 -6.31 -0.58
C TYR A 47 -7.57 -7.56 -1.29
N ASN A 48 -8.87 -7.81 -1.15
CA ASN A 48 -9.49 -8.95 -1.81
C ASN A 48 -9.95 -8.56 -3.22
N ASP A 49 -10.63 -9.47 -3.90
CA ASP A 49 -11.05 -9.26 -5.27
C ASP A 49 -12.10 -8.16 -5.41
N LYS A 50 -12.72 -7.77 -4.31
CA LYS A 50 -13.72 -6.71 -4.31
C LYS A 50 -13.14 -5.35 -3.93
N GLY A 51 -11.82 -5.28 -3.76
CA GLY A 51 -11.17 -4.04 -3.36
C GLY A 51 -11.30 -3.73 -1.88
N GLU A 52 -11.68 -4.71 -1.08
CA GLU A 52 -11.86 -4.51 0.35
C GLU A 52 -10.59 -4.87 1.10
N ARG A 53 -10.26 -4.06 2.09
CA ARG A 53 -9.08 -4.28 2.90
C ARG A 53 -9.32 -5.38 3.91
N ASN A 54 -8.34 -6.28 4.04
CA ASN A 54 -8.41 -7.34 5.06
C ASN A 54 -7.77 -6.83 6.34
N MET A 55 -8.59 -6.44 7.30
CA MET A 55 -8.09 -5.85 8.54
C MET A 55 -7.33 -6.85 9.41
N GLU A 56 -7.63 -8.14 9.26
CA GLU A 56 -6.96 -9.14 10.08
C GLU A 56 -5.51 -9.37 9.68
N THR A 57 -5.19 -9.13 8.40
CA THR A 57 -3.84 -9.33 7.92
C THR A 57 -3.10 -8.03 7.69
N THR A 58 -3.76 -6.88 7.91
CA THR A 58 -3.10 -5.59 7.77
C THR A 58 -2.11 -5.42 8.91
N ARG A 59 -0.90 -4.96 8.58
CA ARG A 59 0.17 -4.76 9.55
C ARG A 59 0.58 -3.30 9.54
N TYR A 60 0.89 -2.78 10.72
CA TYR A 60 1.26 -1.38 10.87
C TYR A 60 2.62 -1.28 11.51
N PHE A 61 3.39 -0.30 11.07
CA PHE A 61 4.75 -0.06 11.56
C PHE A 61 4.90 1.41 11.90
N ASP A 62 5.67 1.71 12.93
CA ASP A 62 5.92 3.10 13.30
C ASP A 62 7.06 3.68 12.47
N GLU A 63 7.41 4.93 12.73
CA GLU A 63 8.43 5.62 11.93
C GLU A 63 9.83 5.09 12.18
N LEU A 64 10.03 4.30 13.22
CA LEU A 64 11.31 3.67 13.50
C LEU A 64 11.42 2.28 12.89
N GLY A 65 10.31 1.78 12.34
CA GLY A 65 10.30 0.46 11.72
C GLY A 65 9.79 -0.65 12.62
N ASN A 66 9.31 -0.31 13.80
CA ASN A 66 8.79 -1.31 14.74
C ASN A 66 7.32 -1.58 14.46
N GLU A 67 6.94 -2.84 14.48
CA GLU A 67 5.56 -3.21 14.24
C GLU A 67 4.71 -2.98 15.49
N PHE A 68 3.50 -2.46 15.27
CA PHE A 68 2.53 -2.30 16.35
C PHE A 68 1.96 -3.62 16.80
#